data_90dea36d34a2deb70013a5cb9e220e3e
#
_entry.id   90dea36d34a2deb70013a5cb9e220e3e
#
_cell.length_a   1.000
_cell.length_b   1.000
_cell.length_c   1.000
_cell.angle_alpha   90.00
_cell.angle_beta   90.00
_cell.angle_gamma   90.00
#
_symmetry.space_group_name_H-M   'P 1'
#
loop_
_entity.id
_entity.type
_entity.pdbx_description
1 polymer ?
#
loop_
_entity_poly.entity_id
_entity_poly.type
_entity_poly.pdbx_seq_one_letter_code
_entity_poly.pdbx_strand_id
1 'polypeptide(L)'
;MKITWLGQAGLLIESGGVTVMIDPYFSNSVERMNRANYRRLPISEKYAGMMPDVLVFTHDHLDHYDPETAERYLKRTDKRLTVLAPSSVWQKVRTYGNHNCVQFDRHTEWTERGLRFTAVKAVHSDPFAIGVIIEDICGGKRVYITGDTLYNTEIFADTEGEIDALFLPVNGIGNNMNITDAERFAIRIGAKITVPYHFGMFDELDGGGIGTVAVHIPKAYEEFEI
;
A
#
# COMPACT_ATOMS: atom_id res chain seq x y z
N MET A 1 0.28 -16.60 -1.30
CA MET A 1 0.85 -15.23 -1.24
C MET A 1 1.00 -14.89 0.22
N LYS A 2 2.22 -14.54 0.65
CA LYS A 2 2.53 -14.15 2.03
C LYS A 2 2.51 -12.63 2.15
N ILE A 3 1.96 -12.14 3.23
CA ILE A 3 1.82 -10.70 3.46
C ILE A 3 2.27 -10.36 4.86
N THR A 4 3.02 -9.28 5.00
CA THR A 4 3.40 -8.68 6.29
C THR A 4 2.97 -7.22 6.30
N TRP A 5 2.19 -6.82 7.29
CA TRP A 5 1.88 -5.41 7.50
C TRP A 5 3.05 -4.71 8.22
N LEU A 6 3.55 -3.64 7.62
CA LEU A 6 4.72 -2.90 8.11
C LEU A 6 4.35 -1.69 8.99
N GLY A 7 3.05 -1.57 9.27
CA GLY A 7 2.46 -0.41 9.95
C GLY A 7 2.00 0.67 8.97
N GLN A 8 1.08 1.54 9.41
CA GLN A 8 0.40 2.55 8.61
C GLN A 8 -0.17 1.93 7.33
N ALA A 9 0.24 2.37 6.15
CA ALA A 9 -0.13 1.78 4.86
C ALA A 9 0.91 0.78 4.32
N GLY A 10 2.02 0.59 5.04
CA GLY A 10 3.15 -0.22 4.60
C GLY A 10 2.82 -1.71 4.51
N LEU A 11 3.10 -2.33 3.36
CA LEU A 11 2.93 -3.77 3.15
C LEU A 11 4.19 -4.38 2.51
N LEU A 12 4.53 -5.59 2.94
CA LEU A 12 5.43 -6.49 2.22
C LEU A 12 4.62 -7.67 1.69
N ILE A 13 4.72 -7.94 0.40
CA ILE A 13 4.06 -9.06 -0.27
C ILE A 13 5.14 -9.95 -0.89
N GLU A 14 5.07 -11.25 -0.63
CA GLU A 14 5.97 -12.26 -1.19
C GLU A 14 5.16 -13.30 -1.95
N SER A 15 5.38 -13.40 -3.26
CA SER A 15 4.72 -14.38 -4.12
C SER A 15 5.58 -14.71 -5.33
N GLY A 16 5.60 -15.99 -5.74
CA GLY A 16 6.33 -16.42 -6.93
C GLY A 16 7.84 -16.13 -6.90
N GLY A 17 8.45 -15.97 -5.72
CA GLY A 17 9.85 -15.58 -5.57
C GLY A 17 10.12 -14.10 -5.86
N VAL A 18 9.08 -13.26 -5.88
CA VAL A 18 9.15 -11.81 -5.99
C VAL A 18 8.76 -11.18 -4.67
N THR A 19 9.54 -10.20 -4.23
CA THR A 19 9.24 -9.38 -3.04
C THR A 19 8.77 -7.99 -3.47
N VAL A 20 7.59 -7.60 -3.01
CA VAL A 20 6.98 -6.30 -3.29
C VAL A 20 6.83 -5.54 -1.99
N MET A 21 7.29 -4.30 -1.94
CA MET A 21 7.07 -3.41 -0.81
C MET A 21 6.23 -2.22 -1.26
N ILE A 22 5.17 -1.95 -0.50
CA ILE A 22 4.21 -0.88 -0.82
C ILE A 22 4.23 0.14 0.30
N ASP A 23 4.32 1.42 -0.04
CA ASP A 23 4.26 2.56 0.88
C ASP A 23 5.06 2.36 2.19
N PRO A 24 6.34 1.93 2.13
CA PRO A 24 7.11 1.71 3.35
C PRO A 24 7.39 3.04 4.07
N TYR A 25 7.07 3.08 5.36
CA TYR A 25 7.32 4.23 6.21
C TYR A 25 8.19 3.84 7.41
N PHE A 26 9.51 4.09 7.33
CA PHE A 26 10.50 3.72 8.34
C PHE A 26 11.31 4.92 8.84
N SER A 27 10.65 6.06 9.01
CA SER A 27 11.24 7.26 9.61
C SER A 27 10.29 7.89 10.64
N ASN A 28 10.66 9.05 11.15
CA ASN A 28 9.80 9.89 11.99
C ASN A 28 9.49 11.23 11.29
N SER A 29 9.43 11.23 9.95
CA SER A 29 9.22 12.44 9.15
C SER A 29 7.88 13.11 9.47
N VAL A 30 6.79 12.32 9.65
CA VAL A 30 5.46 12.82 10.01
C VAL A 30 5.47 13.50 11.39
N GLU A 31 6.12 12.88 12.39
CA GLU A 31 6.26 13.47 13.73
C GLU A 31 7.02 14.81 13.70
N ARG A 32 8.05 14.93 12.85
CA ARG A 32 8.78 16.19 12.70
C ARG A 32 7.93 17.31 12.12
N MET A 33 6.95 16.96 11.27
CA MET A 33 5.98 17.92 10.75
C MET A 33 4.89 18.25 11.77
N ASN A 34 4.42 17.26 12.50
CA ASN A 34 3.40 17.41 13.54
C ASN A 34 3.67 16.45 14.69
N ARG A 35 4.14 16.98 15.82
CA ARG A 35 4.49 16.20 17.02
C ARG A 35 3.34 15.40 17.61
N ALA A 36 2.09 15.74 17.34
CA ALA A 36 0.93 14.98 17.78
C ALA A 36 0.85 13.61 17.07
N ASN A 37 1.39 13.52 15.85
CA ASN A 37 1.43 12.32 15.04
C ASN A 37 2.76 11.57 15.25
N TYR A 38 3.13 11.32 16.50
CA TYR A 38 4.32 10.52 16.79
C TYR A 38 4.07 9.03 16.50
N ARG A 39 5.15 8.35 16.10
CA ARG A 39 5.12 6.93 15.78
C ARG A 39 4.93 6.10 17.06
N ARG A 40 3.84 5.34 17.14
CA ARG A 40 3.58 4.38 18.23
C ARG A 40 4.18 3.00 17.97
N LEU A 41 4.48 2.68 16.72
CA LEU A 41 5.07 1.42 16.31
C LEU A 41 6.59 1.57 16.09
N PRO A 42 7.47 0.79 16.76
CA PRO A 42 8.92 0.87 16.56
C PRO A 42 9.30 0.55 15.10
N ILE A 43 10.36 1.20 14.60
CA ILE A 43 10.91 0.89 13.28
C ILE A 43 11.56 -0.49 13.33
N SER A 44 11.19 -1.36 12.39
CA SER A 44 11.84 -2.65 12.21
C SER A 44 13.03 -2.53 11.27
N GLU A 45 14.24 -2.61 11.81
CA GLU A 45 15.47 -2.56 11.01
C GLU A 45 15.58 -3.75 10.02
N LYS A 46 14.92 -4.88 10.32
CA LYS A 46 14.80 -6.01 9.39
C LYS A 46 14.19 -5.56 8.07
N TYR A 47 13.04 -4.92 8.12
CA TYR A 47 12.30 -4.50 6.93
C TYR A 47 12.85 -3.21 6.33
N ALA A 48 13.30 -2.27 7.16
CA ALA A 48 13.94 -1.04 6.71
C ALA A 48 15.26 -1.29 5.95
N GLY A 49 15.97 -2.38 6.27
CA GLY A 49 17.19 -2.81 5.59
C GLY A 49 16.98 -3.76 4.40
N MET A 50 15.76 -4.32 4.25
CA MET A 50 15.42 -5.25 3.18
C MET A 50 15.40 -4.54 1.82
N MET A 51 15.87 -5.22 0.76
CA MET A 51 15.82 -4.70 -0.61
C MET A 51 14.77 -5.49 -1.39
N PRO A 52 13.57 -4.94 -1.65
CA PRO A 52 12.53 -5.63 -2.42
C PRO A 52 12.94 -5.77 -3.90
N ASP A 53 12.15 -6.52 -4.68
CA ASP A 53 12.27 -6.54 -6.14
C ASP A 53 11.47 -5.38 -6.75
N VAL A 54 10.29 -5.13 -6.19
CA VAL A 54 9.38 -4.05 -6.62
C VAL A 54 9.07 -3.15 -5.43
N LEU A 55 9.22 -1.85 -5.64
CA LEU A 55 8.81 -0.81 -4.69
C LEU A 55 7.64 -0.05 -5.30
N VAL A 56 6.52 0.01 -4.60
CA VAL A 56 5.31 0.69 -5.04
C VAL A 56 4.99 1.84 -4.13
N PHE A 57 4.63 2.99 -4.71
CA PHE A 57 4.05 4.12 -3.98
C PHE A 57 2.65 4.40 -4.51
N THR A 58 1.70 4.62 -3.60
CA THR A 58 0.31 4.90 -3.96
C THR A 58 0.04 6.38 -4.19
N HIS A 59 0.69 7.27 -3.43
CA HIS A 59 0.54 8.72 -3.57
C HIS A 59 1.62 9.50 -2.80
N ASP A 60 1.58 10.84 -2.87
CA ASP A 60 2.62 11.75 -2.39
C ASP A 60 2.34 12.33 -1.01
N HIS A 61 1.83 11.54 -0.08
CA HIS A 61 1.80 11.93 1.33
C HIS A 61 2.98 11.34 2.09
N LEU A 62 3.40 12.02 3.16
CA LEU A 62 4.65 11.74 3.86
C LEU A 62 4.68 10.38 4.56
N ASP A 63 3.54 9.82 4.89
CA ASP A 63 3.39 8.49 5.49
C ASP A 63 3.23 7.36 4.46
N HIS A 64 3.26 7.70 3.15
CA HIS A 64 3.30 6.78 2.02
C HIS A 64 4.59 6.93 1.20
N TYR A 65 4.82 8.11 0.63
CA TYR A 65 6.11 8.47 0.07
C TYR A 65 6.93 9.23 1.11
N ASP A 66 7.60 8.51 1.99
CA ASP A 66 8.58 9.08 2.90
C ASP A 66 9.95 9.23 2.22
N PRO A 67 10.45 10.46 1.99
CA PRO A 67 11.72 10.66 1.32
C PRO A 67 12.90 9.99 2.02
N GLU A 68 12.90 9.92 3.36
CA GLU A 68 13.99 9.29 4.12
C GLU A 68 13.99 7.78 3.94
N THR A 69 12.83 7.15 3.98
CA THR A 69 12.68 5.72 3.70
C THR A 69 12.97 5.42 2.23
N ALA A 70 12.45 6.23 1.30
CA ALA A 70 12.69 6.08 -0.13
C ALA A 70 14.19 6.15 -0.45
N GLU A 71 14.91 7.09 0.15
CA GLU A 71 16.36 7.20 -0.03
C GLU A 71 17.15 5.97 0.44
N ARG A 72 16.71 5.29 1.50
CA ARG A 72 17.35 4.05 1.98
C ARG A 72 17.38 2.96 0.90
N TYR A 73 16.35 2.92 0.04
CA TYR A 73 16.27 1.97 -1.07
C TYR A 73 16.87 2.52 -2.36
N LEU A 74 16.54 3.74 -2.73
CA LEU A 74 16.83 4.30 -4.04
C LEU A 74 18.29 4.79 -4.21
N LYS A 75 19.02 5.02 -3.12
CA LYS A 75 20.47 5.29 -3.17
C LYS A 75 21.32 4.02 -3.24
N ARG A 76 20.74 2.85 -3.03
CA ARG A 76 21.45 1.58 -3.13
C ARG A 76 21.72 1.20 -4.57
N THR A 77 22.88 0.58 -4.80
CA THR A 77 23.34 0.14 -6.14
C THR A 77 23.59 -1.36 -6.21
N ASP A 78 23.45 -2.06 -5.10
CA ASP A 78 23.66 -3.51 -4.98
C ASP A 78 22.54 -4.33 -5.65
N LYS A 79 21.36 -3.74 -5.84
CA LYS A 79 20.23 -4.35 -6.54
C LYS A 79 19.45 -3.29 -7.32
N ARG A 80 19.08 -3.59 -8.56
CA ARG A 80 18.19 -2.74 -9.34
C ARG A 80 16.74 -3.07 -8.99
N LEU A 81 15.98 -2.06 -8.57
CA LEU A 81 14.55 -2.16 -8.28
C LEU A 81 13.71 -1.83 -9.53
N THR A 82 12.50 -2.39 -9.58
CA THR A 82 11.38 -1.79 -10.30
C THR A 82 10.62 -0.90 -9.31
N VAL A 83 10.43 0.37 -9.65
CA VAL A 83 9.70 1.35 -8.83
C VAL A 83 8.45 1.76 -9.60
N LEU A 84 7.27 1.42 -9.06
CA LEU A 84 5.97 1.80 -9.60
C LEU A 84 5.43 2.96 -8.79
N ALA A 85 5.20 4.11 -9.43
CA ALA A 85 4.79 5.30 -8.72
C ALA A 85 3.89 6.21 -9.59
N PRO A 86 2.82 6.80 -9.03
CA PRO A 86 2.00 7.77 -9.75
C PRO A 86 2.80 9.03 -10.09
N SER A 87 2.30 9.84 -11.00
CA SER A 87 2.98 11.03 -11.52
C SER A 87 3.55 11.95 -10.43
N SER A 88 2.83 12.14 -9.33
CA SER A 88 3.25 12.98 -8.20
C SER A 88 4.53 12.48 -7.51
N VAL A 89 4.69 11.16 -7.39
CA VAL A 89 5.86 10.52 -6.78
C VAL A 89 6.93 10.20 -7.84
N TRP A 90 6.52 9.77 -9.03
CA TRP A 90 7.44 9.37 -10.11
C TRP A 90 8.44 10.48 -10.47
N GLN A 91 8.01 11.73 -10.51
CA GLN A 91 8.90 12.86 -10.79
C GLN A 91 10.06 12.97 -9.79
N LYS A 92 9.86 12.49 -8.55
CA LYS A 92 10.85 12.49 -7.48
C LYS A 92 11.77 11.27 -7.59
N VAL A 93 11.19 10.06 -7.70
CA VAL A 93 11.96 8.80 -7.67
C VAL A 93 12.80 8.59 -8.93
N ARG A 94 12.37 9.06 -10.11
CA ARG A 94 13.12 8.93 -11.37
C ARG A 94 14.49 9.60 -11.35
N THR A 95 14.72 10.50 -10.42
CA THR A 95 15.99 11.24 -10.31
C THR A 95 17.13 10.38 -9.75
N TYR A 96 16.82 9.25 -9.13
CA TYR A 96 17.82 8.34 -8.54
C TYR A 96 18.56 7.46 -9.56
N GLY A 97 18.16 7.43 -10.82
CA GLY A 97 18.95 6.98 -11.97
C GLY A 97 19.30 5.50 -12.11
N ASN A 98 19.41 4.73 -11.03
CA ASN A 98 19.88 3.34 -11.05
C ASN A 98 18.76 2.28 -11.13
N HIS A 99 17.52 2.69 -11.00
CA HIS A 99 16.36 1.84 -10.90
C HIS A 99 15.46 1.94 -12.14
N ASN A 100 14.58 0.98 -12.31
CA ASN A 100 13.55 1.04 -13.34
C ASN A 100 12.33 1.78 -12.78
N CYS A 101 12.26 3.11 -12.96
CA CYS A 101 11.17 3.93 -12.45
C CYS A 101 10.06 4.05 -13.49
N VAL A 102 8.94 3.40 -13.26
CA VAL A 102 7.75 3.38 -14.09
C VAL A 102 6.76 4.42 -13.59
N GLN A 103 6.31 5.31 -14.48
CA GLN A 103 5.17 6.16 -14.19
C GLN A 103 3.91 5.30 -14.22
N PHE A 104 3.30 5.11 -13.06
CA PHE A 104 2.27 4.12 -12.80
C PHE A 104 0.98 4.81 -12.39
N ASP A 105 0.38 5.53 -13.35
CA ASP A 105 -0.89 6.22 -13.17
C ASP A 105 -2.07 5.27 -13.44
N ARG A 106 -3.27 5.65 -13.04
CA ARG A 106 -4.51 4.90 -13.26
C ARG A 106 -4.56 4.29 -14.66
N HIS A 107 -4.96 3.02 -14.78
CA HIS A 107 -5.03 2.18 -15.98
C HIS A 107 -3.66 1.75 -16.53
N THR A 108 -2.55 2.05 -15.85
CA THR A 108 -1.27 1.48 -16.19
C THR A 108 -1.18 0.05 -15.65
N GLU A 109 -0.64 -0.86 -16.47
CA GLU A 109 -0.30 -2.22 -16.07
C GLU A 109 1.21 -2.44 -16.14
N TRP A 110 1.73 -3.23 -15.23
CA TRP A 110 3.12 -3.70 -15.20
C TRP A 110 3.17 -5.16 -14.83
N THR A 111 4.07 -5.92 -15.43
CA THR A 111 4.30 -7.31 -15.06
C THR A 111 5.75 -7.53 -14.67
N GLU A 112 5.99 -8.06 -13.48
CA GLU A 112 7.31 -8.40 -12.97
C GLU A 112 7.32 -9.88 -12.55
N ARG A 113 8.06 -10.71 -13.28
CA ARG A 113 8.28 -12.14 -12.97
C ARG A 113 7.02 -12.92 -12.55
N GLY A 114 5.91 -12.72 -13.27
CA GLY A 114 4.63 -13.41 -13.01
C GLY A 114 3.68 -12.72 -12.04
N LEU A 115 4.06 -11.59 -11.46
CA LEU A 115 3.14 -10.70 -10.76
C LEU A 115 2.69 -9.59 -11.71
N ARG A 116 1.37 -9.44 -11.89
CA ARG A 116 0.76 -8.33 -12.62
C ARG A 116 0.29 -7.27 -11.63
N PHE A 117 0.62 -6.03 -11.91
CA PHE A 117 0.23 -4.84 -11.16
C PHE A 117 -0.69 -4.01 -12.05
N THR A 118 -1.83 -3.59 -11.54
CA THR A 118 -2.77 -2.69 -12.23
C THR A 118 -3.05 -1.50 -11.34
N ALA A 119 -2.78 -0.29 -11.84
CA ALA A 119 -3.13 0.93 -11.15
C ALA A 119 -4.61 1.24 -11.36
N VAL A 120 -5.34 1.41 -10.27
CA VAL A 120 -6.78 1.70 -10.26
C VAL A 120 -7.05 3.04 -9.58
N LYS A 121 -8.27 3.57 -9.76
CA LYS A 121 -8.66 4.84 -9.18
C LYS A 121 -8.61 4.82 -7.65
N ALA A 122 -8.04 5.88 -7.07
CA ALA A 122 -8.30 6.32 -5.70
C ALA A 122 -8.90 7.73 -5.72
N VAL A 123 -9.58 8.13 -4.65
CA VAL A 123 -10.15 9.48 -4.49
C VAL A 123 -9.57 10.09 -3.23
N HIS A 124 -8.55 10.91 -3.44
CA HIS A 124 -7.74 11.45 -2.36
C HIS A 124 -7.32 12.90 -2.67
N SER A 125 -6.63 13.57 -1.75
CA SER A 125 -6.14 14.95 -1.94
C SER A 125 -4.99 15.05 -2.95
N ASP A 126 -4.16 14.01 -3.11
CA ASP A 126 -3.27 13.88 -4.26
C ASP A 126 -4.11 13.49 -5.50
N PRO A 127 -4.19 14.32 -6.54
CA PRO A 127 -4.99 14.02 -7.73
C PRO A 127 -4.46 12.83 -8.55
N PHE A 128 -3.22 12.40 -8.29
CA PHE A 128 -2.58 11.24 -8.93
C PHE A 128 -2.62 9.99 -8.05
N ALA A 129 -3.25 10.05 -6.87
CA ALA A 129 -3.37 8.90 -5.99
C ALA A 129 -4.00 7.70 -6.71
N ILE A 130 -3.45 6.52 -6.44
CA ILE A 130 -3.88 5.25 -7.01
C ILE A 130 -4.12 4.20 -5.93
N GLY A 131 -5.03 3.27 -6.21
CA GLY A 131 -4.98 1.93 -5.65
C GLY A 131 -4.20 0.99 -6.56
N VAL A 132 -3.81 -0.17 -6.05
CA VAL A 132 -3.04 -1.16 -6.80
C VAL A 132 -3.69 -2.54 -6.65
N ILE A 133 -3.98 -3.19 -7.77
CA ILE A 133 -4.33 -4.61 -7.79
C ILE A 133 -3.07 -5.39 -8.17
N ILE A 134 -2.74 -6.42 -7.37
CA ILE A 134 -1.62 -7.32 -7.62
C ILE A 134 -2.17 -8.73 -7.83
N GLU A 135 -1.87 -9.31 -8.97
CA GLU A 135 -2.27 -10.66 -9.35
C GLU A 135 -1.03 -11.55 -9.51
N ASP A 136 -0.99 -12.65 -8.77
CA ASP A 136 -0.06 -13.75 -9.05
C ASP A 136 -0.65 -14.61 -10.17
N ILE A 137 -0.15 -14.44 -11.39
CA ILE A 137 -0.66 -15.09 -12.59
C ILE A 137 -0.54 -16.62 -12.50
N CYS A 138 0.49 -17.12 -11.83
CA CYS A 138 0.72 -18.57 -11.67
C CYS A 138 -0.01 -19.15 -10.45
N GLY A 139 -0.02 -18.41 -9.33
CA GLY A 139 -0.66 -18.83 -8.08
C GLY A 139 -2.16 -18.55 -8.03
N GLY A 140 -2.70 -17.77 -8.97
CA GLY A 140 -4.12 -17.44 -9.06
C GLY A 140 -4.64 -16.57 -7.92
N LYS A 141 -3.77 -15.93 -7.15
CA LYS A 141 -4.15 -15.01 -6.06
C LYS A 141 -4.19 -13.57 -6.54
N ARG A 142 -5.23 -12.84 -6.11
CA ARG A 142 -5.42 -11.46 -6.50
C ARG A 142 -5.74 -10.60 -5.28
N VAL A 143 -4.92 -9.59 -5.02
CA VAL A 143 -5.08 -8.66 -3.89
C VAL A 143 -5.32 -7.25 -4.39
N TYR A 144 -6.16 -6.51 -3.67
CA TYR A 144 -6.42 -5.10 -3.93
C TYR A 144 -6.02 -4.26 -2.72
N ILE A 145 -5.08 -3.35 -2.91
CA ILE A 145 -4.63 -2.34 -1.96
C ILE A 145 -5.19 -1.00 -2.45
N THR A 146 -6.12 -0.40 -1.69
CA THR A 146 -6.81 0.81 -2.16
C THR A 146 -5.93 2.06 -2.19
N GLY A 147 -4.79 2.05 -1.47
CA GLY A 147 -4.15 3.30 -1.07
C GLY A 147 -5.07 4.08 -0.14
N ASP A 148 -4.76 5.34 0.09
CA ASP A 148 -5.64 6.26 0.79
C ASP A 148 -6.76 6.72 -0.14
N THR A 149 -8.00 6.58 0.30
CA THR A 149 -9.16 6.92 -0.53
C THR A 149 -10.42 7.16 0.29
N LEU A 150 -11.27 8.04 -0.20
CA LEU A 150 -12.68 8.14 0.19
C LEU A 150 -13.50 7.06 -0.52
N TYR A 151 -14.66 6.73 0.04
CA TYR A 151 -15.66 5.95 -0.67
C TYR A 151 -16.16 6.72 -1.90
N ASN A 152 -16.00 6.11 -3.07
CA ASN A 152 -16.51 6.68 -4.32
C ASN A 152 -16.89 5.56 -5.29
N THR A 153 -18.07 5.67 -5.89
CA THR A 153 -18.61 4.63 -6.78
C THR A 153 -17.83 4.45 -8.09
N GLU A 154 -17.10 5.47 -8.53
CA GLU A 154 -16.27 5.40 -9.74
C GLU A 154 -15.08 4.46 -9.61
N ILE A 155 -14.66 4.14 -8.36
CA ILE A 155 -13.56 3.21 -8.09
C ILE A 155 -13.92 1.80 -8.58
N PHE A 156 -15.19 1.42 -8.44
CA PHE A 156 -15.64 0.07 -8.77
C PHE A 156 -15.57 -0.27 -10.27
N ALA A 157 -15.49 0.74 -11.14
CA ALA A 157 -15.29 0.52 -12.57
C ALA A 157 -13.92 -0.06 -12.91
N ASP A 158 -12.93 0.14 -12.04
CA ASP A 158 -11.55 -0.34 -12.25
C ASP A 158 -11.27 -1.67 -11.52
N THR A 159 -12.23 -2.19 -10.73
CA THR A 159 -12.00 -3.30 -9.79
C THR A 159 -12.78 -4.57 -10.16
N GLU A 160 -12.95 -4.82 -11.46
CA GLU A 160 -13.63 -6.03 -11.93
C GLU A 160 -12.85 -7.31 -11.60
N GLY A 161 -13.59 -8.40 -11.40
CA GLY A 161 -13.08 -9.73 -11.09
C GLY A 161 -12.97 -10.03 -9.59
N GLU A 162 -12.71 -11.28 -9.25
CA GLU A 162 -12.62 -11.74 -7.87
C GLU A 162 -11.37 -11.17 -7.17
N ILE A 163 -11.52 -10.77 -5.91
CA ILE A 163 -10.44 -10.32 -5.04
C ILE A 163 -10.31 -11.31 -3.86
N ASP A 164 -9.12 -11.87 -3.65
CA ASP A 164 -8.86 -12.75 -2.51
C ASP A 164 -8.70 -11.94 -1.22
N ALA A 165 -7.96 -10.83 -1.25
CA ALA A 165 -7.82 -9.95 -0.10
C ALA A 165 -7.91 -8.46 -0.51
N LEU A 166 -8.67 -7.68 0.27
CA LEU A 166 -8.84 -6.25 0.13
C LEU A 166 -8.18 -5.53 1.30
N PHE A 167 -7.23 -4.64 1.01
CA PHE A 167 -6.61 -3.75 1.99
C PHE A 167 -7.19 -2.35 1.85
N LEU A 168 -7.69 -1.77 2.96
CA LEU A 168 -8.35 -0.46 2.93
C LEU A 168 -8.14 0.33 4.23
N PRO A 169 -8.07 1.69 4.15
CA PRO A 169 -7.95 2.53 5.33
C PRO A 169 -9.26 2.55 6.14
N VAL A 170 -9.15 2.71 7.46
CA VAL A 170 -10.29 2.76 8.38
C VAL A 170 -10.26 3.95 9.34
N ASN A 171 -9.24 4.80 9.26
CA ASN A 171 -9.02 5.87 10.23
C ASN A 171 -9.96 7.08 10.08
N GLY A 172 -10.57 7.29 8.91
CA GLY A 172 -11.52 8.40 8.67
C GLY A 172 -10.90 9.79 8.69
N ILE A 173 -9.56 9.90 8.58
CA ILE A 173 -8.82 11.15 8.65
C ILE A 173 -8.04 11.35 7.34
N GLY A 174 -7.82 12.61 6.92
CA GLY A 174 -6.99 12.93 5.76
C GLY A 174 -7.60 12.50 4.42
N ASN A 175 -8.92 12.55 4.29
CA ASN A 175 -9.66 12.06 3.11
C ASN A 175 -9.57 10.54 2.94
N ASN A 176 -9.63 9.82 4.06
CA ASN A 176 -9.75 8.37 4.11
C ASN A 176 -11.17 7.92 4.51
N MET A 177 -11.50 6.69 4.14
CA MET A 177 -12.72 6.04 4.62
C MET A 177 -12.67 5.89 6.13
N ASN A 178 -13.79 6.21 6.80
CA ASN A 178 -14.05 5.75 8.15
C ASN A 178 -14.55 4.29 8.13
N ILE A 179 -14.73 3.70 9.30
CA ILE A 179 -15.15 2.28 9.44
C ILE A 179 -16.46 1.99 8.67
N THR A 180 -17.44 2.90 8.73
CA THR A 180 -18.73 2.71 8.03
C THR A 180 -18.55 2.73 6.52
N ASP A 181 -17.78 3.65 5.98
CA ASP A 181 -17.52 3.72 4.54
C ASP A 181 -16.62 2.56 4.08
N ALA A 182 -15.64 2.17 4.90
CA ALA A 182 -14.79 1.01 4.67
C ALA A 182 -15.60 -0.29 4.58
N GLU A 183 -16.56 -0.49 5.50
CA GLU A 183 -17.46 -1.64 5.47
C GLU A 183 -18.36 -1.66 4.21
N ARG A 184 -18.94 -0.52 3.83
CA ARG A 184 -19.72 -0.38 2.59
C ARG A 184 -18.89 -0.68 1.35
N PHE A 185 -17.63 -0.21 1.34
CA PHE A 185 -16.69 -0.47 0.27
C PHE A 185 -16.34 -1.96 0.19
N ALA A 186 -16.03 -2.60 1.33
CA ALA A 186 -15.72 -4.02 1.42
C ALA A 186 -16.89 -4.91 0.93
N ILE A 187 -18.13 -4.59 1.34
CA ILE A 187 -19.32 -5.28 0.85
C ILE A 187 -19.43 -5.17 -0.68
N ARG A 188 -19.17 -4.00 -1.24
CA ARG A 188 -19.29 -3.76 -2.68
C ARG A 188 -18.23 -4.46 -3.51
N ILE A 189 -16.98 -4.53 -3.01
CA ILE A 189 -15.88 -5.28 -3.64
C ILE A 189 -16.12 -6.80 -3.55
N GLY A 190 -16.65 -7.28 -2.41
CA GLY A 190 -16.93 -8.70 -2.22
C GLY A 190 -15.66 -9.57 -2.14
N ALA A 191 -14.56 -9.03 -1.59
CA ALA A 191 -13.33 -9.79 -1.39
C ALA A 191 -13.54 -10.97 -0.43
N LYS A 192 -12.78 -12.06 -0.60
CA LYS A 192 -12.84 -13.22 0.30
C LYS A 192 -12.45 -12.86 1.72
N ILE A 193 -11.51 -11.93 1.89
CA ILE A 193 -11.11 -11.36 3.18
C ILE A 193 -10.84 -9.86 3.05
N THR A 194 -11.24 -9.10 4.07
CA THR A 194 -10.95 -7.67 4.20
C THR A 194 -9.89 -7.48 5.28
N VAL A 195 -8.87 -6.70 4.96
CA VAL A 195 -7.74 -6.40 5.87
C VAL A 195 -7.71 -4.88 6.08
N PRO A 196 -8.21 -4.39 7.23
CA PRO A 196 -8.06 -2.99 7.56
C PRO A 196 -6.59 -2.64 7.74
N TYR A 197 -6.19 -1.43 7.35
CA TYR A 197 -4.87 -0.89 7.58
C TYR A 197 -4.96 0.62 7.81
N HIS A 198 -3.84 1.33 7.87
CA HIS A 198 -3.79 2.76 8.13
C HIS A 198 -4.42 3.15 9.49
N PHE A 199 -4.03 2.40 10.53
CA PHE A 199 -4.44 2.62 11.92
C PHE A 199 -3.30 2.33 12.89
N GLY A 200 -3.42 2.77 14.14
CA GLY A 200 -2.57 2.37 15.25
C GLY A 200 -1.12 2.91 15.23
N MET A 201 -0.70 3.59 14.17
CA MET A 201 0.63 4.19 14.12
C MET A 201 0.63 5.63 14.65
N PHE A 202 -0.33 6.44 14.23
CA PHE A 202 -0.47 7.84 14.64
C PHE A 202 -1.71 8.10 15.48
N ASP A 203 -2.52 7.09 15.69
CA ASP A 203 -3.76 7.10 16.44
C ASP A 203 -3.83 5.91 17.41
N GLU A 204 -4.95 5.72 18.09
CA GLU A 204 -5.19 4.63 19.03
C GLU A 204 -6.22 3.61 18.50
N LEU A 205 -6.48 3.63 17.19
CA LEU A 205 -7.37 2.67 16.55
C LEU A 205 -6.72 1.28 16.51
N ASP A 206 -7.55 0.25 16.58
CA ASP A 206 -7.15 -1.16 16.59
C ASP A 206 -7.55 -1.92 15.30
N GLY A 207 -8.15 -1.21 14.33
CA GLY A 207 -8.62 -1.79 13.06
C GLY A 207 -9.95 -2.54 13.17
N GLY A 208 -10.55 -2.61 14.33
CA GLY A 208 -11.87 -3.23 14.55
C GLY A 208 -13.03 -2.40 14.02
N GLY A 209 -14.24 -3.00 14.05
CA GLY A 209 -15.50 -2.32 13.76
C GLY A 209 -16.18 -2.68 12.43
N ILE A 210 -15.50 -3.36 11.52
CA ILE A 210 -16.12 -3.96 10.33
C ILE A 210 -16.71 -5.31 10.75
N GLY A 211 -18.02 -5.53 10.56
CA GLY A 211 -18.72 -6.69 11.09
C GLY A 211 -19.46 -7.57 10.06
N THR A 212 -19.71 -7.05 8.86
CA THR A 212 -20.57 -7.71 7.86
C THR A 212 -19.84 -8.56 6.83
N VAL A 213 -18.50 -8.51 6.78
CA VAL A 213 -17.63 -9.27 5.87
C VAL A 213 -16.56 -10.03 6.66
N ALA A 214 -15.90 -10.99 6.03
CA ALA A 214 -14.76 -11.66 6.64
C ALA A 214 -13.60 -10.67 6.82
N VAL A 215 -13.07 -10.54 8.04
CA VAL A 215 -12.02 -9.56 8.39
C VAL A 215 -10.82 -10.29 8.98
N HIS A 216 -9.63 -9.87 8.56
CA HIS A 216 -8.37 -10.18 9.22
C HIS A 216 -7.72 -8.88 9.68
N ILE A 217 -7.64 -8.65 10.99
CA ILE A 217 -6.93 -7.50 11.56
C ILE A 217 -5.45 -7.86 11.65
N PRO A 218 -4.57 -7.21 10.84
CA PRO A 218 -3.17 -7.58 10.81
C PRO A 218 -2.46 -7.07 12.05
N LYS A 219 -1.45 -7.83 12.50
CA LYS A 219 -0.51 -7.35 13.50
C LYS A 219 0.77 -6.91 12.81
N ALA A 220 1.30 -5.79 13.26
CA ALA A 220 2.51 -5.24 12.69
C ALA A 220 3.68 -6.22 12.78
N TYR A 221 4.36 -6.41 11.64
CA TYR A 221 5.51 -7.29 11.46
C TYR A 221 5.23 -8.79 11.62
N GLU A 222 3.98 -9.20 11.74
CA GLU A 222 3.58 -10.61 11.68
C GLU A 222 3.14 -10.97 10.24
N GLU A 223 3.65 -12.10 9.74
CA GLU A 223 3.32 -12.65 8.42
C GLU A 223 2.00 -13.42 8.49
N PHE A 224 1.17 -13.29 7.48
CA PHE A 224 -0.02 -14.12 7.25
C PHE A 224 -0.13 -14.51 5.77
N GLU A 225 -0.91 -15.53 5.48
CA GLU A 225 -1.13 -16.05 4.12
C GLU A 225 -2.56 -15.85 3.64
N ILE A 226 -2.71 -15.64 2.33
CA ILE A 226 -3.99 -15.56 1.63
C ILE A 226 -4.05 -16.58 0.48
#